data_0fa00564214e5a8178cadd6d80c5131d
#
_entry.id   0fa00564214e5a8178cadd6d80c5131d
#
_cell.length_a   1.000
_cell.length_b   1.000
_cell.length_c   1.000
_cell.angle_alpha   90.00
_cell.angle_beta   90.00
_cell.angle_gamma   90.00
#
_symmetry.space_group_name_H-M   'P 1'
#
loop_
_entity.id
_entity.type
_entity.pdbx_description
1 polymer ?
#
loop_
_entity_poly.entity_id
_entity_poly.type
_entity_poly.pdbx_seq_one_letter_code
_entity_poly.pdbx_strand_id
1 'polypeptide(L)'
;MCSTKKPHRIFVLLSAVILVMAFAGGALAAEKITVYHAGSLAAPMAKIEALYEAANPGVDVLRESGGSAALARKITDLGGGCDVFLSADYMVIEKLLRPAGADWNVTFASNAIVLMYGPKSKYKDEINTKNWTKVMMKPDVRWGHSEPDADPCGYRSLMVLQLAEKYYGDKGLYERAMKDPQRAVRQKAIELVAMVESGAMDYAFEYKSVAVQHNLSYVELPKEINLMDPALDKEYAKASVELAGKEPGTKMTVKGEPIVYGLTIPKTALNSKGAMNFVKFVLDPKGGLPVFQNMGQDIVGPSSFGDKSKVPAEVTPLLK
;
A
#
# COMPACT_ATOMS: atom_id res chain seq x y z
N MET A 1 -8.26 -105.73 6.81
CA MET A 1 -7.15 -104.72 6.87
C MET A 1 -7.45 -103.62 5.89
N CYS A 2 -7.95 -102.53 6.38
CA CYS A 2 -8.53 -101.44 5.56
C CYS A 2 -7.59 -100.24 5.60
N SER A 3 -7.05 -99.89 4.45
CA SER A 3 -6.15 -98.72 4.29
C SER A 3 -6.93 -97.56 3.69
N THR A 4 -7.17 -96.53 4.46
CA THR A 4 -7.85 -95.33 4.03
C THR A 4 -6.83 -94.29 3.52
N LYS A 5 -6.83 -93.97 2.25
CA LYS A 5 -6.11 -92.87 1.65
C LYS A 5 -6.88 -91.57 1.87
N LYS A 6 -6.23 -90.54 2.49
CA LYS A 6 -6.74 -89.17 2.61
C LYS A 6 -6.41 -88.42 1.32
N PRO A 7 -7.29 -87.57 0.80
CA PRO A 7 -7.01 -86.72 -0.36
C PRO A 7 -6.29 -85.40 0.11
N HIS A 8 -5.22 -85.03 -0.64
CA HIS A 8 -4.53 -83.76 -0.49
C HIS A 8 -5.39 -82.65 -1.09
N ARG A 9 -5.74 -81.70 -0.27
CA ARG A 9 -6.30 -80.38 -0.71
C ARG A 9 -5.17 -79.50 -1.12
N ILE A 10 -5.06 -79.19 -2.40
CA ILE A 10 -4.20 -78.16 -2.95
C ILE A 10 -4.84 -76.79 -2.64
N PHE A 11 -4.20 -75.97 -1.76
CA PHE A 11 -4.57 -74.61 -1.56
C PHE A 11 -3.89 -73.75 -2.65
N VAL A 12 -4.66 -73.22 -3.56
CA VAL A 12 -4.21 -72.22 -4.53
C VAL A 12 -4.28 -70.86 -3.80
N LEU A 13 -3.14 -70.33 -3.42
CA LEU A 13 -2.98 -68.94 -2.89
C LEU A 13 -3.02 -67.99 -4.10
N LEU A 14 -4.15 -67.29 -4.29
CA LEU A 14 -4.27 -66.16 -5.19
C LEU A 14 -3.63 -64.96 -4.53
N SER A 15 -2.38 -64.63 -4.89
CA SER A 15 -1.70 -63.40 -4.45
C SER A 15 -2.25 -62.25 -5.28
N ALA A 16 -3.18 -61.50 -4.69
CA ALA A 16 -3.61 -60.20 -5.23
C ALA A 16 -2.49 -59.17 -5.02
N VAL A 17 -1.73 -58.88 -6.08
CA VAL A 17 -0.79 -57.76 -6.12
C VAL A 17 -1.61 -56.47 -6.24
N ILE A 18 -1.83 -55.79 -5.12
CA ILE A 18 -2.37 -54.44 -5.11
C ILE A 18 -1.23 -53.50 -5.53
N LEU A 19 -1.27 -53.06 -6.79
CA LEU A 19 -0.41 -52.03 -7.34
C LEU A 19 -0.86 -50.68 -6.74
N VAL A 20 -0.30 -50.30 -5.60
CA VAL A 20 -0.41 -48.95 -5.05
C VAL A 20 0.39 -48.03 -5.97
N MET A 21 -0.26 -47.38 -6.94
CA MET A 21 0.29 -46.22 -7.61
C MET A 21 0.41 -45.09 -6.59
N ALA A 22 1.56 -44.98 -5.95
CA ALA A 22 1.94 -43.82 -5.26
C ALA A 22 2.04 -42.67 -6.30
N PHE A 23 0.99 -41.85 -6.40
CA PHE A 23 1.12 -40.53 -7.00
C PHE A 23 2.11 -39.73 -6.12
N ALA A 24 3.39 -39.88 -6.41
CA ALA A 24 4.40 -38.92 -6.02
C ALA A 24 4.10 -37.63 -6.79
N GLY A 25 3.07 -36.92 -6.36
CA GLY A 25 2.88 -35.55 -6.74
C GLY A 25 4.10 -34.79 -6.19
N GLY A 26 5.12 -34.67 -7.03
CA GLY A 26 6.23 -33.76 -6.72
C GLY A 26 5.59 -32.41 -6.36
N ALA A 27 5.71 -31.99 -5.13
CA ALA A 27 5.35 -30.64 -4.75
C ALA A 27 6.22 -29.71 -5.60
N LEU A 28 5.69 -29.25 -6.74
CA LEU A 28 6.32 -28.17 -7.49
C LEU A 28 6.50 -27.04 -6.51
N ALA A 29 7.73 -26.53 -6.38
CA ALA A 29 7.97 -25.37 -5.55
C ALA A 29 7.00 -24.26 -6.00
N ALA A 30 6.32 -23.63 -5.05
CA ALA A 30 5.37 -22.57 -5.35
C ALA A 30 6.05 -21.44 -6.15
N GLU A 31 5.39 -20.98 -7.20
CA GLU A 31 5.84 -19.80 -7.95
C GLU A 31 5.73 -18.57 -7.06
N LYS A 32 6.87 -17.96 -6.74
CA LYS A 32 6.90 -16.80 -5.84
C LYS A 32 6.77 -15.49 -6.61
N ILE A 33 5.94 -14.60 -6.09
CA ILE A 33 5.79 -13.22 -6.56
C ILE A 33 6.02 -12.28 -5.37
N THR A 34 7.08 -11.51 -5.39
CA THR A 34 7.39 -10.56 -4.32
C THR A 34 6.79 -9.19 -4.63
N VAL A 35 5.90 -8.72 -3.76
CA VAL A 35 5.14 -7.48 -3.93
C VAL A 35 5.53 -6.49 -2.84
N TYR A 36 6.12 -5.35 -3.24
CA TYR A 36 6.31 -4.22 -2.35
C TYR A 36 5.15 -3.23 -2.49
N HIS A 37 4.56 -2.83 -1.38
CA HIS A 37 3.42 -1.93 -1.40
C HIS A 37 3.41 -0.92 -0.28
N ALA A 38 2.79 0.24 -0.53
CA ALA A 38 2.57 1.26 0.48
C ALA A 38 1.86 0.72 1.72
N GLY A 39 2.15 1.29 2.89
CA GLY A 39 1.52 0.92 4.16
C GLY A 39 -0.01 0.99 4.12
N SER A 40 -0.56 2.03 3.48
CA SER A 40 -2.01 2.21 3.30
C SER A 40 -2.69 1.16 2.42
N LEU A 41 -1.92 0.33 1.73
CA LEU A 41 -2.41 -0.81 0.93
C LEU A 41 -2.31 -2.15 1.68
N ALA A 42 -1.88 -2.18 2.95
CA ALA A 42 -1.62 -3.44 3.65
C ALA A 42 -2.86 -4.35 3.74
N ALA A 43 -3.99 -3.79 4.15
CA ALA A 43 -5.24 -4.55 4.25
C ALA A 43 -5.80 -4.98 2.88
N PRO A 44 -5.95 -4.08 1.87
CA PRO A 44 -6.42 -4.50 0.56
C PRO A 44 -5.48 -5.50 -0.12
N MET A 45 -4.16 -5.34 0.01
CA MET A 45 -3.21 -6.29 -0.59
C MET A 45 -3.24 -7.66 0.09
N ALA A 46 -3.49 -7.75 1.40
CA ALA A 46 -3.71 -9.04 2.07
C ALA A 46 -4.94 -9.77 1.51
N LYS A 47 -6.00 -9.03 1.21
CA LYS A 47 -7.20 -9.60 0.61
C LYS A 47 -6.98 -10.01 -0.86
N ILE A 48 -6.25 -9.19 -1.61
CA ILE A 48 -5.90 -9.47 -3.02
C ILE A 48 -5.01 -10.70 -3.11
N GLU A 49 -3.98 -10.84 -2.25
CA GLU A 49 -3.14 -12.03 -2.13
C GLU A 49 -4.01 -13.28 -1.95
N ALA A 50 -4.85 -13.32 -0.92
CA ALA A 50 -5.69 -14.47 -0.65
C ALA A 50 -6.63 -14.84 -1.81
N LEU A 51 -7.18 -13.84 -2.52
CA LEU A 51 -8.03 -14.07 -3.69
C LEU A 51 -7.22 -14.59 -4.89
N TYR A 52 -6.03 -14.04 -5.11
CA TYR A 52 -5.18 -14.43 -6.22
C TYR A 52 -4.63 -15.85 -6.04
N GLU A 53 -4.14 -16.19 -4.85
CA GLU A 53 -3.64 -17.53 -4.55
C GLU A 53 -4.74 -18.59 -4.61
N ALA A 54 -5.95 -18.29 -4.14
CA ALA A 54 -7.09 -19.17 -4.27
C ALA A 54 -7.46 -19.46 -5.73
N ALA A 55 -7.28 -18.47 -6.62
CA ALA A 55 -7.53 -18.61 -8.05
C ALA A 55 -6.34 -19.23 -8.81
N ASN A 56 -5.13 -19.25 -8.23
CA ASN A 56 -3.90 -19.74 -8.84
C ASN A 56 -3.15 -20.69 -7.90
N PRO A 57 -3.64 -21.93 -7.70
CA PRO A 57 -2.98 -22.91 -6.86
C PRO A 57 -1.52 -23.14 -7.29
N GLY A 58 -0.59 -23.04 -6.34
CA GLY A 58 0.85 -23.16 -6.60
C GLY A 58 1.57 -21.82 -6.78
N VAL A 59 0.89 -20.68 -6.61
CA VAL A 59 1.50 -19.35 -6.48
C VAL A 59 1.55 -18.96 -5.00
N ASP A 60 2.64 -18.28 -4.60
CA ASP A 60 2.90 -17.74 -3.26
C ASP A 60 3.25 -16.24 -3.40
N VAL A 61 2.39 -15.36 -2.92
CA VAL A 61 2.57 -13.91 -3.00
C VAL A 61 3.20 -13.40 -1.71
N LEU A 62 4.47 -13.04 -1.79
CA LEU A 62 5.24 -12.50 -0.66
C LEU A 62 5.11 -10.98 -0.62
N ARG A 63 4.51 -10.43 0.43
CA ARG A 63 4.29 -8.99 0.56
C ARG A 63 5.27 -8.34 1.52
N GLU A 64 5.78 -7.16 1.12
CA GLU A 64 6.50 -6.24 2.00
C GLU A 64 5.79 -4.89 2.02
N SER A 65 5.36 -4.48 3.22
CA SER A 65 4.68 -3.21 3.46
C SER A 65 5.63 -2.16 4.01
N GLY A 66 5.57 -0.93 3.48
CA GLY A 66 6.43 0.16 3.96
C GLY A 66 6.04 1.53 3.39
N GLY A 67 6.81 2.55 3.75
CA GLY A 67 6.74 3.86 3.10
C GLY A 67 7.19 3.74 1.64
N SER A 68 6.43 4.30 0.72
CA SER A 68 6.67 4.12 -0.73
C SER A 68 8.05 4.60 -1.16
N ALA A 69 8.52 5.74 -0.64
CA ALA A 69 9.84 6.27 -0.97
C ALA A 69 10.97 5.38 -0.44
N ALA A 70 10.81 4.84 0.77
CA ALA A 70 11.77 3.91 1.35
C ALA A 70 11.86 2.60 0.55
N LEU A 71 10.70 2.05 0.14
CA LEU A 71 10.65 0.84 -0.69
C LEU A 71 11.22 1.08 -2.09
N ALA A 72 10.95 2.24 -2.71
CA ALA A 72 11.54 2.59 -3.99
C ALA A 72 13.06 2.66 -3.91
N ARG A 73 13.63 3.28 -2.87
CA ARG A 73 15.09 3.28 -2.62
C ARG A 73 15.63 1.88 -2.39
N LYS A 74 14.93 1.03 -1.65
CA LYS A 74 15.31 -0.36 -1.47
C LYS A 74 15.43 -1.10 -2.81
N ILE A 75 14.51 -0.86 -3.75
CA ILE A 75 14.57 -1.44 -5.10
C ILE A 75 15.78 -0.93 -5.87
N THR A 76 16.07 0.38 -5.82
CA THR A 76 17.19 0.98 -6.58
C THR A 76 18.56 0.67 -5.98
N ASP A 77 18.67 0.75 -4.64
CA ASP A 77 19.97 0.73 -3.97
C ASP A 77 20.44 -0.70 -3.67
N LEU A 78 19.51 -1.62 -3.40
CA LEU A 78 19.81 -3.01 -3.08
C LEU A 78 19.63 -3.98 -4.26
N GLY A 79 19.17 -3.48 -5.39
CA GLY A 79 19.17 -4.22 -6.66
C GLY A 79 18.20 -5.37 -6.74
N GLY A 80 17.07 -5.38 -5.99
CA GLY A 80 16.19 -6.45 -6.26
C GLY A 80 15.19 -6.89 -5.19
N GLY A 81 14.62 -8.07 -5.44
CA GLY A 81 13.67 -8.71 -4.55
C GLY A 81 12.23 -8.20 -4.70
N CYS A 82 11.93 -7.34 -5.66
CA CYS A 82 10.58 -6.83 -5.92
C CYS A 82 10.14 -7.16 -7.33
N ASP A 83 9.03 -7.89 -7.47
CA ASP A 83 8.43 -8.21 -8.76
C ASP A 83 7.32 -7.20 -9.11
N VAL A 84 6.56 -6.72 -8.12
CA VAL A 84 5.52 -5.70 -8.32
C VAL A 84 5.63 -4.63 -7.25
N PHE A 85 5.64 -3.36 -7.64
CA PHE A 85 5.67 -2.22 -6.73
C PHE A 85 4.39 -1.39 -6.83
N LEU A 86 3.71 -1.20 -5.68
CA LEU A 86 2.53 -0.34 -5.55
C LEU A 86 2.82 0.80 -4.58
N SER A 87 2.80 2.01 -5.10
CA SER A 87 3.11 3.24 -4.37
C SER A 87 1.85 4.02 -3.98
N ALA A 88 1.84 4.64 -2.81
CA ALA A 88 0.80 5.60 -2.42
C ALA A 88 0.92 6.95 -3.14
N ASP A 89 2.00 7.14 -3.88
CA ASP A 89 2.20 8.27 -4.76
C ASP A 89 2.85 7.80 -6.06
N TYR A 90 2.14 7.98 -7.18
CA TYR A 90 2.64 7.62 -8.50
C TYR A 90 3.94 8.37 -8.86
N MET A 91 4.15 9.59 -8.33
CA MET A 91 5.37 10.36 -8.57
C MET A 91 6.61 9.77 -7.89
N VAL A 92 6.45 8.91 -6.89
CA VAL A 92 7.59 8.13 -6.35
C VAL A 92 8.16 7.20 -7.41
N ILE A 93 7.30 6.55 -8.21
CA ILE A 93 7.75 5.74 -9.36
C ILE A 93 8.48 6.61 -10.38
N GLU A 94 7.93 7.77 -10.71
CA GLU A 94 8.53 8.69 -11.69
C GLU A 94 9.89 9.22 -11.24
N LYS A 95 9.97 9.70 -10.01
CA LYS A 95 11.16 10.42 -9.52
C LYS A 95 12.27 9.51 -9.01
N LEU A 96 11.93 8.36 -8.40
CA LEU A 96 12.91 7.49 -7.77
C LEU A 96 13.23 6.23 -8.58
N LEU A 97 12.29 5.66 -9.34
CA LEU A 97 12.54 4.46 -10.13
C LEU A 97 12.82 4.75 -11.60
N ARG A 98 12.04 5.62 -12.24
CA ARG A 98 12.17 5.84 -13.68
C ARG A 98 13.32 6.79 -14.06
N PRO A 99 13.92 6.65 -15.25
CA PRO A 99 13.72 5.53 -16.17
C PRO A 99 14.59 4.30 -15.83
N ALA A 100 15.52 4.40 -14.90
CA ALA A 100 16.51 3.35 -14.67
C ALA A 100 15.89 2.06 -14.12
N GLY A 101 15.00 2.16 -13.12
CA GLY A 101 14.41 1.03 -12.40
C GLY A 101 13.02 0.59 -12.87
N ALA A 102 12.33 1.39 -13.71
CA ALA A 102 11.03 1.03 -14.27
C ALA A 102 10.80 1.74 -15.61
N ASP A 103 9.99 1.13 -16.51
CA ASP A 103 9.69 1.70 -17.83
C ASP A 103 8.33 2.39 -17.87
N TRP A 104 7.39 2.00 -17.05
CA TRP A 104 6.00 2.45 -17.06
C TRP A 104 5.45 2.67 -15.67
N ASN A 105 4.31 3.34 -15.59
CA ASN A 105 3.59 3.63 -14.35
C ASN A 105 2.09 3.71 -14.66
N VAL A 106 1.29 2.93 -13.94
CA VAL A 106 -0.18 2.91 -14.09
C VAL A 106 -0.79 3.39 -12.79
N THR A 107 -1.61 4.43 -12.88
CA THR A 107 -2.39 4.95 -11.75
C THR A 107 -3.72 4.20 -11.65
N PHE A 108 -4.22 3.94 -10.43
CA PHE A 108 -5.40 3.08 -10.27
C PHE A 108 -6.37 3.51 -9.16
N ALA A 109 -5.91 4.17 -8.11
CA ALA A 109 -6.74 4.55 -6.98
C ALA A 109 -6.33 5.91 -6.40
N SER A 110 -7.21 6.53 -5.61
CA SER A 110 -6.97 7.77 -4.89
C SER A 110 -7.33 7.67 -3.41
N ASN A 111 -6.98 8.71 -2.65
CA ASN A 111 -7.25 8.80 -1.22
C ASN A 111 -7.32 10.26 -0.76
N ALA A 112 -7.60 10.49 0.54
CA ALA A 112 -7.55 11.79 1.17
C ALA A 112 -6.70 11.73 2.44
N ILE A 113 -6.04 12.83 2.82
CA ILE A 113 -5.48 12.98 4.17
C ILE A 113 -6.58 13.40 5.13
N VAL A 114 -6.63 12.72 6.27
CA VAL A 114 -7.50 13.02 7.41
C VAL A 114 -6.69 13.15 8.69
N LEU A 115 -7.27 13.73 9.72
CA LEU A 115 -6.72 13.67 11.07
C LEU A 115 -7.46 12.57 11.84
N MET A 116 -6.83 11.41 11.94
CA MET A 116 -7.33 10.21 12.58
C MET A 116 -7.22 10.28 14.09
N TYR A 117 -8.20 9.71 14.82
CA TYR A 117 -8.19 9.62 16.27
C TYR A 117 -8.94 8.39 16.78
N GLY A 118 -8.67 8.01 18.02
CA GLY A 118 -9.25 6.83 18.67
C GLY A 118 -10.22 7.14 19.81
N PRO A 119 -10.81 6.11 20.39
CA PRO A 119 -11.78 6.27 21.49
C PRO A 119 -11.17 6.86 22.79
N LYS A 120 -9.84 6.81 22.92
CA LYS A 120 -9.09 7.35 24.07
C LYS A 120 -8.52 8.73 23.83
N SER A 121 -8.67 9.29 22.60
CA SER A 121 -8.11 10.57 22.23
C SER A 121 -8.75 11.73 23.01
N LYS A 122 -7.92 12.62 23.51
CA LYS A 122 -8.38 13.80 24.22
C LYS A 122 -9.17 14.71 23.28
N TYR A 123 -10.20 15.33 23.80
CA TYR A 123 -11.06 16.26 23.03
C TYR A 123 -11.74 15.66 21.79
N LYS A 124 -11.87 14.33 21.72
CA LYS A 124 -12.49 13.64 20.60
C LYS A 124 -13.94 14.04 20.31
N ASP A 125 -14.66 14.47 21.34
CA ASP A 125 -16.06 14.91 21.23
C ASP A 125 -16.20 16.40 20.86
N GLU A 126 -15.09 17.15 20.89
CA GLU A 126 -15.04 18.58 20.58
C GLU A 126 -14.45 18.85 19.19
N ILE A 127 -13.52 17.99 18.74
CA ILE A 127 -12.75 18.19 17.50
C ILE A 127 -13.64 18.10 16.26
N ASN A 128 -13.44 19.02 15.34
CA ASN A 128 -14.15 19.06 14.06
C ASN A 128 -13.35 19.81 13.00
N THR A 129 -13.86 19.88 11.78
CA THR A 129 -13.24 20.52 10.62
C THR A 129 -12.84 21.99 10.84
N LYS A 130 -13.50 22.72 11.74
CA LYS A 130 -13.23 24.17 12.00
C LYS A 130 -12.19 24.40 13.08
N ASN A 131 -11.95 23.44 13.97
CA ASN A 131 -11.11 23.66 15.16
C ASN A 131 -9.95 22.66 15.30
N TRP A 132 -9.80 21.70 14.40
CA TRP A 132 -8.81 20.61 14.51
C TRP A 132 -7.37 21.11 14.74
N THR A 133 -6.95 22.19 14.10
CA THR A 133 -5.62 22.77 14.30
C THR A 133 -5.41 23.26 15.73
N LYS A 134 -6.43 23.90 16.31
CA LYS A 134 -6.39 24.38 17.69
C LYS A 134 -6.44 23.24 18.70
N VAL A 135 -7.24 22.21 18.45
CA VAL A 135 -7.34 21.05 19.34
C VAL A 135 -6.05 20.24 19.30
N MET A 136 -5.55 19.93 18.09
CA MET A 136 -4.33 19.16 17.89
C MET A 136 -3.11 19.80 18.59
N MET A 137 -3.02 21.13 18.62
CA MET A 137 -1.89 21.86 19.19
C MET A 137 -2.10 22.26 20.67
N LYS A 138 -3.06 21.68 21.40
CA LYS A 138 -3.15 21.87 22.84
C LYS A 138 -1.95 21.22 23.54
N PRO A 139 -1.40 21.83 24.62
CA PRO A 139 -0.13 21.38 25.24
C PRO A 139 -0.13 19.94 25.76
N ASP A 140 -1.31 19.38 26.01
CA ASP A 140 -1.49 18.02 26.53
C ASP A 140 -1.91 17.01 25.46
N VAL A 141 -2.00 17.40 24.18
CA VAL A 141 -2.40 16.57 23.04
C VAL A 141 -1.18 16.09 22.28
N ARG A 142 -1.04 14.78 22.15
CA ARG A 142 0.00 14.14 21.32
C ARG A 142 -0.52 13.90 19.91
N TRP A 143 0.25 14.33 18.94
CA TRP A 143 -0.09 14.11 17.53
C TRP A 143 1.12 13.74 16.70
N GLY A 144 0.90 13.22 15.49
CA GLY A 144 2.02 12.80 14.67
C GLY A 144 1.70 12.61 13.20
N HIS A 145 2.77 12.34 12.47
CA HIS A 145 2.76 11.97 11.05
C HIS A 145 3.91 11.00 10.75
N SER A 146 3.89 10.34 9.60
CA SER A 146 5.00 9.50 9.16
C SER A 146 6.18 10.33 8.65
N GLU A 147 7.36 9.70 8.54
CA GLU A 147 8.60 10.33 8.10
C GLU A 147 8.48 10.79 6.64
N PRO A 148 8.63 12.10 6.36
CA PRO A 148 8.42 12.64 5.02
C PRO A 148 9.37 12.06 3.96
N ASP A 149 10.62 11.79 4.32
CA ASP A 149 11.60 11.20 3.39
C ASP A 149 11.35 9.73 3.07
N ALA A 150 10.53 9.05 3.87
CA ALA A 150 10.25 7.62 3.74
C ALA A 150 8.85 7.32 3.18
N ASP A 151 7.86 8.17 3.49
CA ASP A 151 6.45 7.87 3.29
C ASP A 151 5.66 9.06 2.72
N PRO A 152 4.93 8.87 1.59
CA PRO A 152 4.06 9.91 1.03
C PRO A 152 3.04 10.49 2.01
N CYS A 153 2.49 9.71 2.93
CA CYS A 153 1.60 10.22 3.97
C CYS A 153 2.28 11.31 4.81
N GLY A 154 3.56 11.12 5.12
CA GLY A 154 4.37 12.08 5.88
C GLY A 154 4.49 13.43 5.20
N TYR A 155 5.01 13.50 3.97
CA TYR A 155 5.17 14.79 3.29
C TYR A 155 3.83 15.43 2.93
N ARG A 156 2.79 14.64 2.66
CA ARG A 156 1.43 15.13 2.43
C ARG A 156 0.82 15.75 3.69
N SER A 157 1.11 15.19 4.86
CA SER A 157 0.71 15.79 6.15
C SER A 157 1.31 17.18 6.33
N LEU A 158 2.58 17.37 5.96
CA LEU A 158 3.22 18.68 5.99
C LEU A 158 2.58 19.66 5.00
N MET A 159 2.23 19.17 3.80
CA MET A 159 1.53 20.00 2.80
C MET A 159 0.12 20.40 3.29
N VAL A 160 -0.60 19.48 3.93
CA VAL A 160 -1.91 19.77 4.54
C VAL A 160 -1.79 20.90 5.57
N LEU A 161 -0.75 20.91 6.41
CA LEU A 161 -0.52 21.98 7.37
C LEU A 161 -0.22 23.32 6.70
N GLN A 162 0.57 23.33 5.62
CA GLN A 162 0.84 24.55 4.83
C GLN A 162 -0.44 25.08 4.13
N LEU A 163 -1.25 24.18 3.60
CA LEU A 163 -2.53 24.53 2.97
C LEU A 163 -3.53 25.02 4.02
N ALA A 164 -3.57 24.39 5.19
CA ALA A 164 -4.43 24.79 6.30
C ALA A 164 -4.09 26.19 6.83
N GLU A 165 -2.80 26.54 6.91
CA GLU A 165 -2.36 27.90 7.26
C GLU A 165 -3.00 28.94 6.34
N LYS A 166 -3.01 28.69 5.04
CA LYS A 166 -3.61 29.57 4.04
C LYS A 166 -5.14 29.56 4.10
N TYR A 167 -5.71 28.37 4.18
CA TYR A 167 -7.16 28.17 4.15
C TYR A 167 -7.87 28.82 5.36
N TYR A 168 -7.30 28.65 6.56
CA TYR A 168 -7.87 29.23 7.79
C TYR A 168 -7.34 30.65 8.09
N GLY A 169 -6.36 31.16 7.32
CA GLY A 169 -5.73 32.46 7.57
C GLY A 169 -4.91 32.51 8.88
N ASP A 170 -4.49 31.35 9.40
CA ASP A 170 -3.75 31.21 10.65
C ASP A 170 -2.24 31.28 10.39
N LYS A 171 -1.73 32.49 10.19
CA LYS A 171 -0.31 32.73 9.89
C LYS A 171 0.63 32.10 10.91
N GLY A 172 1.63 31.36 10.40
CA GLY A 172 2.63 30.66 11.21
C GLY A 172 2.14 29.33 11.81
N LEU A 173 0.96 28.82 11.40
CA LEU A 173 0.46 27.50 11.81
C LEU A 173 1.47 26.39 11.52
N TYR A 174 2.00 26.36 10.30
CA TYR A 174 2.97 25.35 9.89
C TYR A 174 4.23 25.38 10.77
N GLU A 175 4.79 26.55 10.98
CA GLU A 175 5.98 26.71 11.81
C GLU A 175 5.75 26.29 13.27
N ARG A 176 4.60 26.68 13.87
CA ARG A 176 4.23 26.24 15.22
C ARG A 176 4.06 24.72 15.29
N ALA A 177 3.41 24.12 14.30
CA ALA A 177 3.25 22.68 14.23
C ALA A 177 4.59 21.95 14.14
N MET A 178 5.53 22.46 13.34
CA MET A 178 6.87 21.84 13.22
C MET A 178 7.70 21.95 14.50
N LYS A 179 7.48 22.99 15.32
CA LYS A 179 8.16 23.20 16.60
C LYS A 179 7.41 22.62 17.81
N ASP A 180 6.24 22.04 17.61
CA ASP A 180 5.43 21.50 18.70
C ASP A 180 6.14 20.31 19.37
N PRO A 181 6.43 20.37 20.70
CA PRO A 181 7.07 19.27 21.42
C PRO A 181 6.21 18.01 21.52
N GLN A 182 4.90 18.11 21.28
CA GLN A 182 3.98 16.99 21.30
C GLN A 182 3.91 16.25 19.94
N ARG A 183 4.54 16.82 18.92
CA ARG A 183 4.62 16.19 17.59
C ARG A 183 5.55 14.99 17.60
N ALA A 184 5.07 13.86 17.11
CA ALA A 184 5.87 12.66 16.92
C ALA A 184 5.97 12.29 15.44
N VAL A 185 7.12 11.79 15.03
CA VAL A 185 7.36 11.26 13.68
C VAL A 185 7.67 9.77 13.79
N ARG A 186 7.10 8.96 12.90
CA ARG A 186 7.35 7.51 12.81
C ARG A 186 7.73 7.14 11.39
N GLN A 187 8.56 6.12 11.24
CA GLN A 187 9.03 5.69 9.93
C GLN A 187 7.91 5.23 9.00
N LYS A 188 6.84 4.66 9.57
CA LYS A 188 5.68 4.15 8.83
C LYS A 188 4.38 4.71 9.43
N ALA A 189 3.44 5.07 8.56
CA ALA A 189 2.12 5.55 8.98
C ALA A 189 1.38 4.52 9.86
N ILE A 190 1.51 3.23 9.58
CA ILE A 190 0.85 2.17 10.38
C ILE A 190 1.32 2.13 11.85
N GLU A 191 2.51 2.63 12.18
CA GLU A 191 2.97 2.75 13.57
C GLU A 191 2.13 3.78 14.33
N LEU A 192 1.70 4.84 13.65
CA LEU A 192 0.81 5.86 14.22
C LEU A 192 -0.58 5.30 14.50
N VAL A 193 -1.08 4.42 13.63
CA VAL A 193 -2.36 3.72 13.85
C VAL A 193 -2.32 2.97 15.18
N ALA A 194 -1.30 2.13 15.41
CA ALA A 194 -1.16 1.39 16.65
C ALA A 194 -1.04 2.30 17.88
N MET A 195 -0.38 3.46 17.76
CA MET A 195 -0.29 4.43 18.84
C MET A 195 -1.64 5.09 19.15
N VAL A 196 -2.45 5.38 18.14
CA VAL A 196 -3.81 5.92 18.33
C VAL A 196 -4.74 4.87 18.93
N GLU A 197 -4.72 3.63 18.44
CA GLU A 197 -5.51 2.52 18.98
C GLU A 197 -5.21 2.25 20.46
N SER A 198 -3.94 2.28 20.83
CA SER A 198 -3.51 2.08 22.23
C SER A 198 -3.79 3.28 23.14
N GLY A 199 -3.98 4.47 22.57
CA GLY A 199 -4.09 5.76 23.28
C GLY A 199 -2.72 6.36 23.66
N ALA A 200 -1.63 5.88 23.09
CA ALA A 200 -0.31 6.49 23.24
C ALA A 200 -0.17 7.80 22.44
N MET A 201 -1.07 8.03 21.50
CA MET A 201 -1.20 9.24 20.69
C MET A 201 -2.67 9.62 20.57
N ASP A 202 -2.97 10.91 20.59
CA ASP A 202 -4.34 11.40 20.46
C ASP A 202 -4.77 11.52 18.99
N TYR A 203 -3.90 12.09 18.14
CA TYR A 203 -4.21 12.36 16.73
C TYR A 203 -3.05 11.98 15.83
N ALA A 204 -3.36 11.50 14.63
CA ALA A 204 -2.37 11.26 13.60
C ALA A 204 -2.90 11.65 12.22
N PHE A 205 -2.04 12.27 11.41
CA PHE A 205 -2.33 12.37 9.99
C PHE A 205 -2.19 11.01 9.35
N GLU A 206 -3.21 10.62 8.61
CA GLU A 206 -3.27 9.34 7.92
C GLU A 206 -4.18 9.44 6.68
N TYR A 207 -4.12 8.44 5.84
CA TYR A 207 -5.08 8.28 4.75
C TYR A 207 -6.45 7.86 5.28
N LYS A 208 -7.52 8.43 4.71
CA LYS A 208 -8.92 8.12 5.05
C LYS A 208 -9.20 6.62 5.01
N SER A 209 -8.71 5.93 3.97
CA SER A 209 -8.89 4.48 3.84
C SER A 209 -8.31 3.69 5.02
N VAL A 210 -7.17 4.11 5.57
CA VAL A 210 -6.54 3.44 6.71
C VAL A 210 -7.38 3.64 7.97
N ALA A 211 -7.87 4.86 8.23
CA ALA A 211 -8.77 5.11 9.36
C ALA A 211 -10.03 4.23 9.27
N VAL A 212 -10.63 4.12 8.07
CA VAL A 212 -11.79 3.25 7.81
C VAL A 212 -11.46 1.77 8.06
N GLN A 213 -10.32 1.27 7.56
CA GLN A 213 -9.90 -0.13 7.70
C GLN A 213 -9.67 -0.54 9.17
N HIS A 214 -9.25 0.42 10.01
CA HIS A 214 -8.99 0.23 11.44
C HIS A 214 -10.17 0.62 12.33
N ASN A 215 -11.32 0.99 11.76
CA ASN A 215 -12.49 1.47 12.51
C ASN A 215 -12.15 2.63 13.46
N LEU A 216 -11.22 3.49 13.07
CA LEU A 216 -10.86 4.69 13.79
C LEU A 216 -11.68 5.88 13.31
N SER A 217 -12.01 6.76 14.24
CA SER A 217 -12.65 8.04 13.90
C SER A 217 -11.66 8.98 13.23
N TYR A 218 -12.17 9.94 12.47
CA TYR A 218 -11.32 10.94 11.84
C TYR A 218 -12.07 12.26 11.64
N VAL A 219 -11.32 13.35 11.62
CA VAL A 219 -11.79 14.63 11.13
C VAL A 219 -11.58 14.65 9.62
N GLU A 220 -12.67 14.74 8.87
CA GLU A 220 -12.61 14.97 7.43
C GLU A 220 -12.18 16.41 7.18
N LEU A 221 -11.02 16.59 6.54
CA LEU A 221 -10.48 17.90 6.25
C LEU A 221 -11.15 18.51 5.01
N PRO A 222 -11.25 19.85 4.91
CA PRO A 222 -11.78 20.50 3.71
C PRO A 222 -11.08 19.99 2.44
N LYS A 223 -11.84 19.87 1.35
CA LYS A 223 -11.31 19.40 0.07
C LYS A 223 -10.15 20.25 -0.47
N GLU A 224 -10.13 21.53 -0.12
CA GLU A 224 -9.09 22.49 -0.49
C GLU A 224 -7.72 22.16 0.14
N ILE A 225 -7.69 21.29 1.15
CA ILE A 225 -6.44 20.96 1.87
C ILE A 225 -6.17 19.46 2.01
N ASN A 226 -7.16 18.58 1.76
CA ASN A 226 -7.03 17.13 2.00
C ASN A 226 -6.35 16.34 0.85
N LEU A 227 -5.99 17.01 -0.22
CA LEU A 227 -5.31 16.46 -1.40
C LEU A 227 -6.11 15.36 -2.15
N MET A 228 -7.44 15.38 -2.09
CA MET A 228 -8.25 14.35 -2.74
C MET A 228 -8.70 14.75 -4.16
N ASP A 229 -9.07 16.01 -4.36
CA ASP A 229 -9.80 16.47 -5.54
C ASP A 229 -8.86 16.87 -6.69
N PRO A 230 -8.85 16.15 -7.83
CA PRO A 230 -8.03 16.51 -8.99
C PRO A 230 -8.32 17.92 -9.55
N ALA A 231 -9.51 18.44 -9.35
CA ALA A 231 -9.86 19.79 -9.79
C ALA A 231 -9.12 20.89 -9.00
N LEU A 232 -8.55 20.54 -7.84
CA LEU A 232 -7.82 21.46 -6.96
C LEU A 232 -6.29 21.32 -7.07
N ASP A 233 -5.77 20.70 -8.11
CA ASP A 233 -4.34 20.50 -8.33
C ASP A 233 -3.54 21.81 -8.19
N LYS A 234 -4.00 22.91 -8.80
CA LYS A 234 -3.35 24.23 -8.69
C LYS A 234 -3.39 24.80 -7.26
N GLU A 235 -4.41 24.47 -6.48
CA GLU A 235 -4.48 24.87 -5.09
C GLU A 235 -3.48 24.09 -4.25
N TYR A 236 -3.43 22.78 -4.44
CA TYR A 236 -2.48 21.90 -3.76
C TYR A 236 -1.02 22.25 -4.08
N ALA A 237 -0.73 22.62 -5.32
CA ALA A 237 0.61 23.03 -5.76
C ALA A 237 1.16 24.30 -5.06
N LYS A 238 0.35 25.00 -4.26
CA LYS A 238 0.81 26.09 -3.39
C LYS A 238 1.56 25.60 -2.15
N ALA A 239 1.48 24.31 -1.82
CA ALA A 239 2.28 23.67 -0.80
C ALA A 239 3.44 22.90 -1.45
N SER A 240 4.58 22.85 -0.75
CA SER A 240 5.73 22.05 -1.20
C SER A 240 6.61 21.68 -0.03
N VAL A 241 7.33 20.57 -0.20
CA VAL A 241 8.33 20.09 0.77
C VAL A 241 9.63 19.73 0.06
N GLU A 242 10.74 19.90 0.76
CA GLU A 242 12.04 19.40 0.34
C GLU A 242 12.25 18.01 0.92
N LEU A 243 12.51 17.02 0.07
CA LEU A 243 12.80 15.63 0.45
C LEU A 243 14.20 15.24 -0.02
N ALA A 244 14.72 14.15 0.55
CA ALA A 244 15.92 13.51 0.05
C ALA A 244 15.74 13.13 -1.43
N GLY A 245 16.70 13.54 -2.26
CA GLY A 245 16.73 13.24 -3.68
C GLY A 245 17.08 11.78 -3.98
N LYS A 246 17.24 11.49 -5.26
CA LYS A 246 17.61 10.15 -5.73
C LYS A 246 19.04 9.79 -5.33
N GLU A 247 19.97 10.72 -5.55
CA GLU A 247 21.37 10.52 -5.19
C GLU A 247 21.63 10.94 -3.74
N PRO A 248 22.51 10.25 -3.00
CA PRO A 248 22.86 10.60 -1.62
C PRO A 248 23.30 12.07 -1.49
N GLY A 249 22.75 12.77 -0.49
CA GLY A 249 23.04 14.17 -0.22
C GLY A 249 22.33 15.17 -1.12
N THR A 250 21.59 14.73 -2.14
CA THR A 250 20.76 15.62 -2.96
C THR A 250 19.38 15.83 -2.37
N LYS A 251 18.72 16.90 -2.78
CA LYS A 251 17.33 17.21 -2.42
C LYS A 251 16.47 17.33 -3.65
N MET A 252 15.18 17.05 -3.47
CA MET A 252 14.15 17.29 -4.47
C MET A 252 12.97 18.01 -3.85
N THR A 253 12.42 18.98 -4.56
CA THR A 253 11.18 19.65 -4.18
C THR A 253 9.99 18.84 -4.68
N VAL A 254 9.09 18.48 -3.78
CA VAL A 254 7.80 17.85 -4.10
C VAL A 254 6.70 18.88 -3.83
N LYS A 255 5.90 19.15 -4.85
CA LYS A 255 4.72 20.03 -4.75
C LYS A 255 3.49 19.21 -4.37
N GLY A 256 2.53 19.88 -3.74
CA GLY A 256 1.24 19.29 -3.46
C GLY A 256 0.48 18.98 -4.77
N GLU A 257 -0.11 17.81 -4.81
CA GLU A 257 -0.91 17.31 -5.92
C GLU A 257 -1.95 16.30 -5.38
N PRO A 258 -2.97 15.96 -6.16
CA PRO A 258 -3.95 14.96 -5.74
C PRO A 258 -3.30 13.63 -5.39
N ILE A 259 -3.83 12.96 -4.36
CA ILE A 259 -3.34 11.65 -3.94
C ILE A 259 -3.77 10.60 -4.95
N VAL A 260 -2.81 10.05 -5.68
CA VAL A 260 -3.04 8.99 -6.66
C VAL A 260 -2.01 7.88 -6.48
N TYR A 261 -2.49 6.66 -6.38
CA TYR A 261 -1.66 5.47 -6.28
C TYR A 261 -1.17 5.04 -7.65
N GLY A 262 0.09 4.64 -7.71
CA GLY A 262 0.69 4.08 -8.91
C GLY A 262 1.22 2.67 -8.70
N LEU A 263 1.32 1.91 -9.77
CA LEU A 263 1.98 0.61 -9.77
C LEU A 263 2.86 0.42 -11.00
N THR A 264 3.88 -0.43 -10.82
CA THR A 264 4.79 -0.85 -11.91
C THR A 264 5.40 -2.22 -11.62
N ILE A 265 6.02 -2.81 -12.63
CA ILE A 265 6.95 -3.94 -12.49
C ILE A 265 8.36 -3.35 -12.59
N PRO A 266 9.20 -3.44 -11.56
CA PRO A 266 10.59 -3.01 -11.63
C PRO A 266 11.38 -3.82 -12.66
N LYS A 267 12.38 -3.20 -13.29
CA LYS A 267 13.29 -3.90 -14.24
C LYS A 267 14.07 -5.03 -13.59
N THR A 268 14.23 -4.98 -12.28
CA THR A 268 14.92 -5.98 -11.45
C THR A 268 14.01 -7.13 -11.03
N ALA A 269 12.76 -7.20 -11.51
CA ALA A 269 11.83 -8.27 -11.20
C ALA A 269 12.41 -9.64 -11.60
N LEU A 270 12.40 -10.58 -10.66
CA LEU A 270 12.92 -11.94 -10.86
C LEU A 270 11.87 -12.84 -11.54
N ASN A 271 10.58 -12.56 -11.30
CA ASN A 271 9.45 -13.27 -11.89
C ASN A 271 8.54 -12.33 -12.67
N SER A 272 9.04 -11.78 -13.78
CA SER A 272 8.29 -10.83 -14.61
C SER A 272 6.97 -11.39 -15.16
N LYS A 273 6.91 -12.70 -15.45
CA LYS A 273 5.69 -13.35 -15.96
C LYS A 273 4.62 -13.46 -14.86
N GLY A 274 4.99 -13.93 -13.68
CA GLY A 274 4.10 -13.98 -12.52
C GLY A 274 3.65 -12.58 -12.10
N ALA A 275 4.59 -11.63 -12.06
CA ALA A 275 4.31 -10.22 -11.80
C ALA A 275 3.25 -9.64 -12.76
N MET A 276 3.37 -9.93 -14.06
CA MET A 276 2.42 -9.48 -15.08
C MET A 276 1.01 -10.06 -14.85
N ASN A 277 0.92 -11.35 -14.55
CA ASN A 277 -0.36 -11.98 -14.24
C ASN A 277 -0.98 -11.39 -12.96
N PHE A 278 -0.18 -11.16 -11.94
CA PHE A 278 -0.63 -10.52 -10.71
C PHE A 278 -1.10 -9.08 -10.95
N VAL A 279 -0.35 -8.26 -11.70
CA VAL A 279 -0.75 -6.90 -12.07
C VAL A 279 -2.08 -6.87 -12.82
N LYS A 280 -2.29 -7.79 -13.77
CA LYS A 280 -3.59 -7.91 -14.45
C LYS A 280 -4.72 -8.18 -13.47
N PHE A 281 -4.53 -9.07 -12.50
CA PHE A 281 -5.53 -9.35 -11.48
C PHE A 281 -5.78 -8.14 -10.58
N VAL A 282 -4.72 -7.43 -10.15
CA VAL A 282 -4.83 -6.21 -9.33
C VAL A 282 -5.66 -5.14 -10.02
N LEU A 283 -5.46 -4.95 -11.33
CA LEU A 283 -6.14 -3.93 -12.14
C LEU A 283 -7.48 -4.40 -12.76
N ASP A 284 -7.88 -5.65 -12.55
CA ASP A 284 -9.12 -6.18 -13.09
C ASP A 284 -10.34 -5.58 -12.36
N PRO A 285 -11.35 -5.03 -13.10
CA PRO A 285 -12.61 -4.57 -12.53
C PRO A 285 -13.42 -5.63 -11.77
N LYS A 286 -13.13 -6.91 -11.98
CA LYS A 286 -13.73 -8.05 -11.26
C LYS A 286 -12.75 -8.71 -10.26
N GLY A 287 -11.51 -8.28 -10.22
CA GLY A 287 -10.44 -8.80 -9.37
C GLY A 287 -10.08 -7.86 -8.23
N GLY A 288 -8.92 -7.20 -8.37
CA GLY A 288 -8.34 -6.35 -7.32
C GLY A 288 -9.02 -5.00 -7.13
N LEU A 289 -9.50 -4.33 -8.19
CA LEU A 289 -10.06 -2.98 -8.07
C LEU A 289 -11.23 -2.88 -7.09
N PRO A 290 -12.21 -3.81 -7.07
CA PRO A 290 -13.29 -3.77 -6.07
C PRO A 290 -12.79 -3.92 -4.64
N VAL A 291 -11.67 -4.60 -4.41
CA VAL A 291 -11.09 -4.74 -3.07
C VAL A 291 -10.62 -3.38 -2.54
N PHE A 292 -9.93 -2.60 -3.35
CA PHE A 292 -9.52 -1.24 -2.98
C PHE A 292 -10.73 -0.36 -2.69
N GLN A 293 -11.73 -0.38 -3.56
CA GLN A 293 -12.95 0.41 -3.39
C GLN A 293 -13.69 0.07 -2.09
N ASN A 294 -13.88 -1.22 -1.82
CA ASN A 294 -14.55 -1.69 -0.60
C ASN A 294 -13.76 -1.39 0.69
N MET A 295 -12.47 -1.08 0.56
CA MET A 295 -11.58 -0.73 1.67
C MET A 295 -11.26 0.76 1.76
N GLY A 296 -12.06 1.61 1.09
CA GLY A 296 -12.05 3.06 1.28
C GLY A 296 -11.09 3.83 0.36
N GLN A 297 -10.49 3.20 -0.66
CA GLN A 297 -9.83 3.91 -1.73
C GLN A 297 -10.82 4.19 -2.88
N ASP A 298 -10.77 5.38 -3.46
CA ASP A 298 -11.55 5.69 -4.66
C ASP A 298 -10.80 5.19 -5.92
N ILE A 299 -11.54 4.61 -6.88
CA ILE A 299 -10.94 4.11 -8.12
C ILE A 299 -10.92 5.24 -9.17
N VAL A 300 -9.72 5.68 -9.54
CA VAL A 300 -9.50 6.77 -10.51
C VAL A 300 -8.93 6.32 -11.86
N GLY A 301 -8.72 5.04 -12.03
CA GLY A 301 -8.15 4.43 -13.23
C GLY A 301 -8.70 3.03 -13.47
N PRO A 302 -7.89 2.13 -14.04
CA PRO A 302 -6.45 2.25 -14.41
C PRO A 302 -6.17 3.23 -15.54
N SER A 303 -5.12 4.05 -15.39
CA SER A 303 -4.67 4.98 -16.42
C SER A 303 -3.14 5.01 -16.51
N SER A 304 -2.59 5.11 -17.71
CA SER A 304 -1.15 5.28 -17.90
C SER A 304 -0.74 6.69 -17.49
N PHE A 305 0.33 6.81 -16.72
CA PHE A 305 1.02 8.07 -16.52
C PHE A 305 2.24 8.15 -17.44
N GLY A 306 2.35 9.25 -18.19
CA GLY A 306 3.42 9.45 -19.18
C GLY A 306 3.18 8.70 -20.50
N ASP A 307 4.24 8.14 -21.05
CA ASP A 307 4.22 7.49 -22.38
C ASP A 307 3.48 6.14 -22.36
N LYS A 308 2.27 6.12 -22.92
CA LYS A 308 1.43 4.93 -23.05
C LYS A 308 2.11 3.79 -23.81
N SER A 309 3.02 4.07 -24.73
CA SER A 309 3.70 3.06 -25.54
C SER A 309 4.64 2.17 -24.70
N LYS A 310 4.98 2.61 -23.49
CA LYS A 310 5.82 1.87 -22.55
C LYS A 310 5.02 0.90 -21.68
N VAL A 311 3.70 1.05 -21.63
CA VAL A 311 2.86 0.12 -20.87
C VAL A 311 2.78 -1.21 -21.63
N PRO A 312 3.00 -2.35 -20.96
CA PRO A 312 2.93 -3.66 -21.60
C PRO A 312 1.59 -3.91 -22.31
N ALA A 313 1.64 -4.60 -23.46
CA ALA A 313 0.46 -4.90 -24.25
C ALA A 313 -0.61 -5.67 -23.45
N GLU A 314 -0.20 -6.47 -22.45
CA GLU A 314 -1.07 -7.24 -21.58
C GLU A 314 -1.83 -6.37 -20.57
N VAL A 315 -1.32 -5.19 -20.23
CA VAL A 315 -1.95 -4.22 -19.31
C VAL A 315 -2.79 -3.19 -20.07
N THR A 316 -2.40 -2.85 -21.28
CA THR A 316 -3.07 -1.84 -22.11
C THR A 316 -4.59 -2.00 -22.22
N PRO A 317 -5.17 -3.22 -22.38
CA PRO A 317 -6.62 -3.42 -22.45
C PRO A 317 -7.38 -3.07 -21.15
N LEU A 318 -6.68 -2.98 -20.02
CA LEU A 318 -7.26 -2.65 -18.72
C LEU A 318 -7.30 -1.13 -18.48
N LEU A 319 -6.61 -0.34 -19.31
CA LEU A 319 -6.56 1.13 -19.16
C LEU A 319 -7.83 1.78 -19.68
N LYS A 320 -8.23 2.85 -18.99
CA LYS A 320 -9.34 3.74 -19.38
C LYS A 320 -8.84 4.91 -20.19
#